data_8755c96569633dd24960b20282bd89e1
#
_entry.id   8755c96569633dd24960b20282bd89e1
#
_cell.length_a   1.000
_cell.length_b   1.000
_cell.length_c   1.000
_cell.angle_alpha   90.00
_cell.angle_beta   90.00
_cell.angle_gamma   90.00
#
_symmetry.space_group_name_H-M   'P 1'
#
loop_
_entity.id
_entity.type
_entity.pdbx_description
1 polymer ?
#
loop_
_entity_poly.entity_id
_entity_poly.type
_entity_poly.pdbx_seq_one_letter_code
_entity_poly.pdbx_strand_id
1 'polypeptide(L)'
;MNSIPARAAIKVDLRSESEPELGRLESALRRDIQAGVDEEMATSRRRGFYSAPALNLEFNVLGVRPGGELADDSPLMAAVRAADQFLGNRSRLERSSTDANIPLAAGAPGDLAAGPCLELAQWYDALAAKATGAGVPNAL
;
A
#
# COMPACT_ATOMS: atom_id res chain seq x y z
N MET A 1 -28.69 28.24 -12.70
CA MET A 1 -27.60 29.04 -12.10
C MET A 1 -26.41 28.11 -11.91
N ASN A 2 -25.31 28.28 -12.65
CA ASN A 2 -24.12 27.46 -12.45
C ASN A 2 -23.35 28.02 -11.24
N SER A 3 -23.33 27.27 -10.15
CA SER A 3 -22.51 27.66 -8.99
C SER A 3 -21.09 27.14 -9.19
N ILE A 4 -20.13 28.04 -9.05
CA ILE A 4 -18.72 27.67 -9.00
C ILE A 4 -18.44 27.13 -7.60
N PRO A 5 -17.85 25.92 -7.45
CA PRO A 5 -17.56 25.38 -6.13
C PRO A 5 -16.54 26.25 -5.41
N ALA A 6 -16.78 26.54 -4.14
CA ALA A 6 -15.84 27.29 -3.30
C ALA A 6 -14.63 26.44 -2.87
N ARG A 7 -14.76 25.11 -2.94
CA ARG A 7 -13.72 24.15 -2.59
C ARG A 7 -13.78 22.94 -3.50
N ALA A 8 -12.63 22.47 -3.92
CA ALA A 8 -12.45 21.18 -4.58
C ALA A 8 -11.37 20.38 -3.84
N ALA A 9 -11.49 19.07 -3.83
CA ALA A 9 -10.51 18.20 -3.22
C ALA A 9 -10.30 16.96 -4.11
N ILE A 10 -9.06 16.53 -4.19
CA ILE A 10 -8.68 15.26 -4.82
C ILE A 10 -7.96 14.39 -3.79
N LYS A 11 -8.12 13.08 -3.90
CA LYS A 11 -7.33 12.11 -3.16
C LYS A 11 -6.41 11.42 -4.16
N VAL A 12 -5.13 11.36 -3.83
CA VAL A 12 -4.12 10.69 -4.63
C VAL A 12 -3.48 9.62 -3.78
N ASP A 13 -3.36 8.42 -4.30
CA ASP A 13 -2.67 7.29 -3.70
C ASP A 13 -1.41 7.03 -4.52
N LEU A 14 -0.24 7.25 -3.90
CA LEU A 14 1.05 7.01 -4.51
C LEU A 14 1.58 5.67 -4.00
N ARG A 15 2.03 4.83 -4.91
CA ARG A 15 2.56 3.50 -4.58
C ARG A 15 3.88 3.26 -5.29
N SER A 16 4.86 2.79 -4.55
CA SER A 16 6.15 2.34 -5.06
C SER A 16 6.73 1.29 -4.13
N GLU A 17 7.57 0.42 -4.65
CA GLU A 17 8.38 -0.53 -3.88
C GLU A 17 9.62 0.15 -3.30
N SER A 18 10.00 1.28 -3.88
CA SER A 18 11.19 2.04 -3.51
C SER A 18 10.77 3.32 -2.80
N GLU A 19 11.15 3.46 -1.54
CA GLU A 19 10.94 4.68 -0.76
C GLU A 19 11.54 5.93 -1.45
N PRO A 20 12.76 5.89 -2.03
CA PRO A 20 13.30 7.02 -2.76
C PRO A 20 12.43 7.41 -3.97
N GLU A 21 11.89 6.44 -4.71
CA GLU A 21 11.01 6.72 -5.84
C GLU A 21 9.66 7.28 -5.38
N LEU A 22 9.13 6.79 -4.26
CA LEU A 22 7.92 7.33 -3.66
C LEU A 22 8.10 8.81 -3.29
N GLY A 23 9.22 9.16 -2.67
CA GLY A 23 9.56 10.55 -2.36
C GLY A 23 9.71 11.43 -3.61
N ARG A 24 10.25 10.89 -4.70
CA ARG A 24 10.31 11.60 -5.99
C ARG A 24 8.93 11.84 -6.57
N LEU A 25 8.06 10.83 -6.54
CA LEU A 25 6.68 10.94 -7.02
C LEU A 25 5.90 11.98 -6.22
N GLU A 26 6.00 11.95 -4.89
CA GLU A 26 5.36 12.95 -4.04
C GLU A 26 5.86 14.37 -4.34
N SER A 27 7.17 14.54 -4.46
CA SER A 27 7.77 15.84 -4.77
C SER A 27 7.34 16.35 -6.16
N ALA A 28 7.28 15.46 -7.15
CA ALA A 28 6.81 15.80 -8.48
C ALA A 28 5.33 16.20 -8.45
N LEU A 29 4.48 15.42 -7.79
CA LEU A 29 3.05 15.72 -7.66
C LEU A 29 2.82 17.09 -7.03
N ARG A 30 3.49 17.39 -5.91
CA ARG A 30 3.35 18.68 -5.23
C ARG A 30 3.78 19.86 -6.11
N ARG A 31 4.91 19.73 -6.80
CA ARG A 31 5.42 20.74 -7.71
C ARG A 31 4.47 20.98 -8.88
N ASP A 32 3.98 19.91 -9.50
CA ASP A 32 3.14 19.99 -10.70
C ASP A 32 1.76 20.56 -10.37
N ILE A 33 1.19 20.22 -9.20
CA ILE A 33 -0.04 20.85 -8.71
C ILE A 33 0.17 22.35 -8.45
N GLN A 34 1.28 22.73 -7.81
CA GLN A 34 1.59 24.14 -7.57
C GLN A 34 1.73 24.90 -8.89
N ALA A 35 2.45 24.33 -9.87
CA ALA A 35 2.60 24.93 -11.18
C ALA A 35 1.24 25.11 -11.90
N GLY A 36 0.35 24.14 -11.80
CA GLY A 36 -1.01 24.26 -12.36
C GLY A 36 -1.83 25.37 -11.69
N VAL A 37 -1.72 25.52 -10.37
CA VAL A 37 -2.37 26.63 -9.64
C VAL A 37 -1.81 27.99 -10.11
N ASP A 38 -0.49 28.12 -10.23
CA ASP A 38 0.16 29.35 -10.65
C ASP A 38 -0.22 29.73 -12.09
N GLU A 39 -0.31 28.74 -12.99
CA GLU A 39 -0.75 28.92 -14.37
C GLU A 39 -2.21 29.38 -14.44
N GLU A 40 -3.12 28.77 -13.66
CA GLU A 40 -4.52 29.19 -13.62
C GLU A 40 -4.68 30.61 -13.09
N MET A 41 -3.94 30.95 -12.04
CA MET A 41 -3.93 32.31 -11.49
C MET A 41 -3.42 33.33 -12.51
N ALA A 42 -2.36 33.00 -13.25
CA ALA A 42 -1.84 33.85 -14.32
C ALA A 42 -2.85 33.99 -15.47
N THR A 43 -3.53 32.91 -15.82
CA THR A 43 -4.55 32.89 -16.88
C THR A 43 -5.77 33.72 -16.49
N SER A 44 -6.24 33.59 -15.26
CA SER A 44 -7.34 34.39 -14.72
C SER A 44 -7.04 35.87 -14.76
N ARG A 45 -5.82 36.29 -14.38
CA ARG A 45 -5.38 37.69 -14.49
C ARG A 45 -5.34 38.16 -15.95
N ARG A 46 -4.84 37.37 -16.87
CA ARG A 46 -4.84 37.71 -18.32
C ARG A 46 -6.25 37.91 -18.89
N ARG A 47 -7.22 37.19 -18.35
CA ARG A 47 -8.65 37.31 -18.71
C ARG A 47 -9.37 38.49 -18.03
N GLY A 48 -8.68 39.27 -17.23
CA GLY A 48 -9.21 40.47 -16.57
C GLY A 48 -9.88 40.19 -15.21
N PHE A 49 -9.73 39.01 -14.66
CA PHE A 49 -10.25 38.68 -13.34
C PHE A 49 -9.28 39.09 -12.21
N TYR A 50 -8.95 40.38 -12.16
CA TYR A 50 -7.97 40.91 -11.18
C TYR A 50 -8.44 40.81 -9.73
N SER A 51 -9.73 40.70 -9.51
CA SER A 51 -10.35 40.59 -8.18
C SER A 51 -10.67 39.15 -7.80
N ALA A 52 -10.28 38.16 -8.60
CA ALA A 52 -10.47 36.77 -8.24
C ALA A 52 -9.68 36.45 -6.96
N PRO A 53 -10.29 35.79 -5.96
CA PRO A 53 -9.57 35.36 -4.78
C PRO A 53 -8.43 34.42 -5.19
N ALA A 54 -7.32 34.49 -4.46
CA ALA A 54 -6.22 33.57 -4.67
C ALA A 54 -6.69 32.13 -4.42
N LEU A 55 -6.28 31.22 -5.29
CA LEU A 55 -6.44 29.79 -5.03
C LEU A 55 -5.51 29.41 -3.89
N ASN A 56 -6.09 28.88 -2.83
CA ASN A 56 -5.34 28.36 -1.70
C ASN A 56 -5.20 26.85 -1.83
N LEU A 57 -3.97 26.38 -1.81
CA LEU A 57 -3.63 24.96 -1.97
C LEU A 57 -3.22 24.39 -0.62
N GLU A 58 -3.84 23.30 -0.23
CA GLU A 58 -3.58 22.59 1.01
C GLU A 58 -3.29 21.12 0.70
N PHE A 59 -2.20 20.59 1.25
CA PHE A 59 -1.84 19.18 1.16
C PHE A 59 -1.99 18.51 2.52
N ASN A 60 -2.89 17.54 2.60
CA ASN A 60 -3.11 16.73 3.78
C ASN A 60 -2.65 15.29 3.53
N VAL A 61 -1.65 14.83 4.27
CA VAL A 61 -1.24 13.44 4.26
C VAL A 61 -2.24 12.63 5.08
N LEU A 62 -2.97 11.74 4.43
CA LEU A 62 -4.01 10.91 5.06
C LEU A 62 -3.44 9.65 5.71
N GLY A 63 -2.30 9.18 5.22
CA GLY A 63 -1.61 8.03 5.77
C GLY A 63 -0.35 7.73 4.97
N VAL A 64 0.59 7.08 5.66
CA VAL A 64 1.83 6.57 5.07
C VAL A 64 1.94 5.11 5.47
N ARG A 65 2.22 4.26 4.51
CA ARG A 65 2.53 2.85 4.76
C ARG A 65 3.92 2.58 4.20
N PRO A 66 4.89 2.21 5.03
CA PRO A 66 6.24 1.95 4.58
C PRO A 66 6.29 0.72 3.67
N GLY A 67 7.26 0.69 2.77
CA GLY A 67 7.62 -0.52 2.03
C GLY A 67 8.26 -1.54 2.94
N GLY A 68 8.08 -2.82 2.65
CA GLY A 68 8.75 -3.91 3.35
C GLY A 68 8.97 -5.08 2.39
N GLU A 69 10.13 -5.68 2.47
CA GLU A 69 10.50 -6.84 1.66
C GLU A 69 10.91 -7.99 2.58
N LEU A 70 10.41 -9.18 2.28
CA LEU A 70 10.81 -10.39 2.95
C LEU A 70 11.99 -11.01 2.20
N ALA A 71 13.10 -11.23 2.91
CA ALA A 71 14.28 -11.84 2.32
C ALA A 71 13.97 -13.28 1.84
N ASP A 72 14.48 -13.62 0.67
CA ASP A 72 14.28 -14.93 0.04
C ASP A 72 14.79 -16.11 0.87
N ASP A 73 15.79 -15.87 1.71
CA ASP A 73 16.42 -16.83 2.63
C ASP A 73 15.81 -16.80 4.05
N SER A 74 14.75 -16.04 4.25
CA SER A 74 14.07 -15.96 5.55
C SER A 74 13.48 -17.30 5.96
N PRO A 75 13.41 -17.59 7.28
CA PRO A 75 12.78 -18.82 7.79
C PRO A 75 11.34 -18.98 7.32
N LEU A 76 10.60 -17.89 7.21
CA LEU A 76 9.22 -17.90 6.70
C LEU A 76 9.16 -18.36 5.25
N MET A 77 10.05 -17.85 4.39
CA MET A 77 10.11 -18.29 2.99
C MET A 77 10.50 -19.75 2.86
N ALA A 78 11.39 -20.24 3.73
CA ALA A 78 11.74 -21.66 3.78
C ALA A 78 10.52 -22.52 4.19
N ALA A 79 9.75 -22.09 5.17
CA ALA A 79 8.53 -22.79 5.61
C ALA A 79 7.45 -22.81 4.50
N VAL A 80 7.22 -21.68 3.82
CA VAL A 80 6.28 -21.60 2.70
C VAL A 80 6.68 -22.56 1.57
N ARG A 81 7.96 -22.58 1.18
CA ARG A 81 8.48 -23.48 0.14
C ARG A 81 8.33 -24.95 0.53
N ALA A 82 8.57 -25.29 1.80
CA ALA A 82 8.39 -26.65 2.29
C ALA A 82 6.90 -27.08 2.25
N ALA A 83 6.00 -26.18 2.66
CA ALA A 83 4.55 -26.44 2.58
C ALA A 83 4.09 -26.60 1.14
N ASP A 84 4.54 -25.75 0.21
CA ASP A 84 4.25 -25.87 -1.21
C ASP A 84 4.72 -27.21 -1.79
N GLN A 85 5.94 -27.59 -1.43
CA GLN A 85 6.49 -28.89 -1.88
C GLN A 85 5.66 -30.06 -1.35
N PHE A 86 5.27 -30.01 -0.08
CA PHE A 86 4.44 -31.04 0.54
C PHE A 86 3.05 -31.16 -0.09
N LEU A 87 2.42 -30.03 -0.38
CA LEU A 87 1.08 -29.94 -0.95
C LEU A 87 1.07 -30.10 -2.50
N GLY A 88 2.22 -30.12 -3.14
CA GLY A 88 2.32 -30.11 -4.61
C GLY A 88 1.90 -28.78 -5.24
N ASN A 89 1.90 -27.71 -4.46
CA ASN A 89 1.57 -26.37 -4.91
C ASN A 89 2.80 -25.69 -5.56
N ARG A 90 2.50 -24.61 -6.29
CA ARG A 90 3.51 -23.67 -6.81
C ARG A 90 3.02 -22.26 -6.50
N SER A 91 3.35 -21.75 -5.32
CA SER A 91 3.04 -20.37 -4.98
C SER A 91 3.81 -19.40 -5.85
N ARG A 92 3.13 -18.36 -6.32
CA ARG A 92 3.76 -17.19 -6.93
C ARG A 92 3.97 -16.14 -5.86
N LEU A 93 5.19 -15.66 -5.80
CA LEU A 93 5.47 -14.48 -4.99
C LEU A 93 4.91 -13.26 -5.70
N GLU A 94 4.02 -12.55 -5.04
CA GLU A 94 3.40 -11.34 -5.57
C GLU A 94 3.60 -10.20 -4.59
N ARG A 95 3.70 -9.00 -5.14
CA ARG A 95 3.81 -7.77 -4.37
C ARG A 95 2.42 -7.28 -4.01
N SER A 96 2.17 -7.06 -2.74
CA SER A 96 0.88 -6.61 -2.27
C SER A 96 1.04 -5.59 -1.14
N SER A 97 0.09 -4.66 -1.05
CA SER A 97 0.00 -3.74 0.08
C SER A 97 -0.75 -4.44 1.21
N THR A 98 -0.02 -4.91 2.21
CA THR A 98 -0.56 -5.60 3.38
C THR A 98 -0.09 -4.94 4.67
N ASP A 99 -0.72 -5.27 5.79
CA ASP A 99 -0.31 -4.78 7.10
C ASP A 99 1.05 -5.37 7.55
N ALA A 100 1.50 -6.45 6.90
CA ALA A 100 2.83 -7.01 7.09
C ALA A 100 3.97 -6.06 6.70
N ASN A 101 3.71 -5.06 5.87
CA ASN A 101 4.70 -4.05 5.50
C ASN A 101 5.25 -3.28 6.71
N ILE A 102 4.42 -3.04 7.73
CA ILE A 102 4.80 -2.28 8.93
C ILE A 102 5.89 -3.03 9.73
N PRO A 103 5.68 -4.29 10.19
CA PRO A 103 6.72 -5.01 10.89
C PRO A 103 7.96 -5.30 10.02
N LEU A 104 7.80 -5.55 8.71
CA LEU A 104 8.93 -5.74 7.80
C LEU A 104 9.79 -4.48 7.70
N ALA A 105 9.18 -3.31 7.56
CA ALA A 105 9.89 -2.04 7.52
C ALA A 105 10.59 -1.70 8.85
N ALA A 106 10.06 -2.16 9.96
CA ALA A 106 10.67 -2.04 11.28
C ALA A 106 11.83 -3.03 11.52
N GLY A 107 12.16 -3.86 10.53
CA GLY A 107 13.20 -4.87 10.66
C GLY A 107 12.82 -6.02 11.60
N ALA A 108 11.53 -6.23 11.83
CA ALA A 108 11.06 -7.37 12.59
C ALA A 108 11.50 -8.66 11.85
N PRO A 109 12.07 -9.64 12.57
CA PRO A 109 12.38 -10.92 11.97
C PRO A 109 11.11 -11.52 11.35
N GLY A 110 11.26 -12.19 10.23
CA GLY A 110 10.14 -12.73 9.44
C GLY A 110 9.18 -13.64 10.21
N ASP A 111 9.59 -14.14 11.36
CA ASP A 111 8.77 -14.90 12.31
C ASP A 111 7.65 -14.08 12.98
N LEU A 112 7.85 -12.78 13.24
CA LEU A 112 6.79 -11.88 13.71
C LEU A 112 5.83 -11.45 12.59
N ALA A 113 6.32 -11.36 11.37
CA ALA A 113 5.47 -11.17 10.20
C ALA A 113 4.68 -12.45 9.84
N ALA A 114 5.08 -13.59 10.39
CA ALA A 114 4.44 -14.88 10.19
C ALA A 114 3.13 -15.06 10.99
N GLY A 115 2.83 -14.21 11.97
CA GLY A 115 1.60 -14.33 12.75
C GLY A 115 0.36 -14.46 11.87
N PRO A 116 0.08 -13.53 10.95
CA PRO A 116 -1.04 -13.65 10.01
C PRO A 116 -0.88 -14.82 9.01
N CYS A 117 0.37 -15.16 8.66
CA CYS A 117 0.62 -16.30 7.77
C CYS A 117 0.47 -17.65 8.50
N LEU A 118 0.75 -17.70 9.81
CA LEU A 118 0.52 -18.90 10.62
C LEU A 118 -0.98 -19.16 10.79
N GLU A 119 -1.77 -18.12 11.02
CA GLU A 119 -3.23 -18.22 11.04
C GLU A 119 -3.78 -18.69 9.69
N LEU A 120 -3.23 -18.17 8.60
CA LEU A 120 -3.61 -18.58 7.25
C LEU A 120 -3.21 -20.04 6.98
N ALA A 121 -2.02 -20.46 7.39
CA ALA A 121 -1.57 -21.86 7.28
C ALA A 121 -2.46 -22.78 8.11
N GLN A 122 -2.78 -22.43 9.33
CA GLN A 122 -3.72 -23.20 10.18
C GLN A 122 -5.12 -23.28 9.55
N TRP A 123 -5.58 -22.22 8.91
CA TRP A 123 -6.83 -22.21 8.18
C TRP A 123 -6.80 -23.13 6.94
N TYR A 124 -5.69 -23.15 6.19
CA TYR A 124 -5.48 -24.06 5.07
C TYR A 124 -5.38 -25.51 5.54
N ASP A 125 -4.70 -25.78 6.63
CA ASP A 125 -4.62 -27.13 7.23
C ASP A 125 -6.00 -27.63 7.65
N ALA A 126 -6.81 -26.76 8.25
CA ALA A 126 -8.20 -27.07 8.63
C ALA A 126 -9.08 -27.33 7.38
N LEU A 127 -8.88 -26.60 6.30
CA LEU A 127 -9.57 -26.82 5.02
C LEU A 127 -9.13 -28.14 4.35
N ALA A 128 -7.83 -28.42 4.33
CA ALA A 128 -7.28 -29.66 3.78
C ALA A 128 -7.76 -30.88 4.57
N ALA A 129 -7.77 -30.81 5.90
CA ALA A 129 -8.32 -31.86 6.76
C ALA A 129 -9.81 -32.11 6.50
N LYS A 130 -10.57 -31.04 6.26
CA LYS A 130 -12.00 -31.11 5.94
C LYS A 130 -12.25 -31.72 4.55
N ALA A 131 -11.40 -31.41 3.57
CA ALA A 131 -11.47 -31.95 2.20
C ALA A 131 -11.10 -33.44 2.12
N THR A 132 -10.21 -33.89 3.00
CA THR A 132 -9.75 -35.30 3.06
C THR A 132 -10.57 -36.18 4.02
N GLY A 133 -11.55 -35.63 4.72
CA GLY A 133 -12.35 -36.35 5.73
C GLY A 133 -11.56 -36.75 7.00
N ALA A 134 -10.32 -36.27 7.14
CA ALA A 134 -9.56 -36.44 8.37
C ALA A 134 -10.10 -35.48 9.44
N GLY A 135 -10.50 -36.03 10.60
CA GLY A 135 -11.02 -35.22 11.69
C GLY A 135 -10.00 -34.16 12.14
N VAL A 136 -10.47 -32.95 12.37
CA VAL A 136 -9.65 -31.81 12.83
C VAL A 136 -9.05 -32.21 14.20
N PRO A 137 -7.72 -32.19 14.39
CA PRO A 137 -7.15 -32.34 15.73
C PRO A 137 -7.61 -31.17 16.57
N ASN A 138 -8.14 -31.43 17.77
CA ASN A 138 -8.47 -30.40 18.73
C ASN A 138 -7.23 -29.53 18.99
N ALA A 139 -7.28 -28.28 18.60
CA ALA A 139 -6.31 -27.28 19.02
C ALA A 139 -6.51 -27.01 20.51
N LEU A 140 -5.49 -27.29 21.30
CA LEU A 140 -5.36 -26.85 22.71
C LEU A 140 -4.98 -25.38 22.75
#